data_33dc63ebf5d951358f370f968720004d
#
_entry.id   33dc63ebf5d951358f370f968720004d
#
_cell.length_a   1.000
_cell.length_b   1.000
_cell.length_c   1.000
_cell.angle_alpha   90.00
_cell.angle_beta   90.00
_cell.angle_gamma   90.00
#
_symmetry.space_group_name_H-M   'P 1'
#
loop_
_entity.id
_entity.type
_entity.pdbx_description
1 polymer ?
#
loop_
_entity_poly.entity_id
_entity_poly.type
_entity_poly.pdbx_seq_one_letter_code
_entity_poly.pdbx_strand_id
1 'polypeptide(L)'
;MQFIIRVTLLLFFSMTFNVMAKQTVLFVNPSVIDDPFWSKVQTISQNAAKQLGFDLQVIYGEGNRHIQIQELKKYLEYQSKPDYAILILYPGAAEETLKILEQHQVSSITLEETISGDEKKVISEPGQKFKFWLGEVYHDNYQAGYELAKTLHQLSDKNIKSKAVIINGHYGSESDLRAKGAVEYFDSHNVDVAQEVHASWSETLSTEQTLKLLKRHKDINIVWAASDLMAIGAMKACKQACSKRQNIAFGGFDWLSVGLEKIASGEVQASVGGHFMMGAWALISLVDHHNGHPYWQTHHEIKFKLGVITNQNVTSYHW
;
A
#
# COMPACT_ATOMS: atom_id res chain seq x y z
N MET A 1 19.20 -9.58 85.02
CA MET A 1 19.68 -8.77 83.95
C MET A 1 19.29 -9.52 82.64
N GLN A 2 18.09 -9.15 82.11
CA GLN A 2 17.51 -9.85 80.93
C GLN A 2 17.92 -9.08 79.68
N PHE A 3 18.61 -9.75 78.74
CA PHE A 3 18.93 -9.22 77.44
C PHE A 3 17.73 -9.51 76.51
N ILE A 4 17.05 -8.45 76.07
CA ILE A 4 16.01 -8.52 75.04
C ILE A 4 16.69 -8.36 73.67
N ILE A 5 16.78 -9.43 72.89
CA ILE A 5 17.23 -9.38 71.48
C ILE A 5 16.04 -8.98 70.61
N ARG A 6 16.07 -7.75 70.09
CA ARG A 6 15.11 -7.29 69.07
C ARG A 6 15.58 -7.80 67.69
N VAL A 7 14.86 -8.79 67.17
CA VAL A 7 15.01 -9.21 65.77
C VAL A 7 14.17 -8.27 64.91
N THR A 8 14.80 -7.39 64.16
CA THR A 8 14.13 -6.54 63.19
C THR A 8 14.01 -7.33 61.89
N LEU A 9 12.80 -7.83 61.56
CA LEU A 9 12.50 -8.49 60.29
C LEU A 9 12.37 -7.44 59.18
N LEU A 10 13.39 -7.29 58.33
CA LEU A 10 13.31 -6.48 57.12
C LEU A 10 12.53 -7.26 56.05
N LEU A 11 11.26 -6.91 55.88
CA LEU A 11 10.45 -7.36 54.76
C LEU A 11 10.94 -6.62 53.47
N PHE A 12 11.77 -7.30 52.69
CA PHE A 12 12.04 -6.91 51.32
C PHE A 12 10.77 -7.14 50.51
N PHE A 13 10.02 -6.07 50.28
CA PHE A 13 8.93 -6.05 49.30
C PHE A 13 9.59 -6.01 47.90
N SER A 14 9.87 -7.17 47.33
CA SER A 14 10.29 -7.29 45.94
C SER A 14 9.12 -6.88 45.06
N MET A 15 9.08 -5.60 44.66
CA MET A 15 8.27 -5.16 43.53
C MET A 15 8.78 -5.88 42.28
N THR A 16 8.18 -6.97 41.93
CA THR A 16 8.33 -7.56 40.61
C THR A 16 7.69 -6.60 39.60
N PHE A 17 8.51 -5.73 39.00
CA PHE A 17 8.10 -5.06 37.78
C PHE A 17 7.88 -6.16 36.74
N ASN A 18 6.61 -6.50 36.50
CA ASN A 18 6.27 -7.25 35.30
C ASN A 18 6.59 -6.35 34.10
N VAL A 19 7.80 -6.45 33.59
CA VAL A 19 8.12 -5.97 32.23
C VAL A 19 7.33 -6.88 31.32
N MET A 20 6.13 -6.43 30.93
CA MET A 20 5.39 -7.13 29.87
C MET A 20 6.29 -7.11 28.64
N ALA A 21 6.68 -8.30 28.17
CA ALA A 21 7.41 -8.42 26.92
C ALA A 21 6.60 -7.73 25.84
N LYS A 22 7.29 -6.90 25.04
CA LYS A 22 6.64 -6.27 23.90
C LYS A 22 6.15 -7.36 22.94
N GLN A 23 4.93 -7.20 22.46
CA GLN A 23 4.42 -8.08 21.43
C GLN A 23 5.17 -7.87 20.13
N THR A 24 5.51 -8.95 19.47
CA THR A 24 6.25 -8.97 18.22
C THR A 24 5.28 -9.00 17.03
N VAL A 25 5.45 -8.06 16.12
CA VAL A 25 4.73 -8.02 14.84
C VAL A 25 5.74 -8.24 13.72
N LEU A 26 5.51 -9.25 12.89
CA LEU A 26 6.28 -9.48 11.67
C LEU A 26 5.64 -8.71 10.50
N PHE A 27 6.32 -7.71 9.98
CA PHE A 27 5.94 -7.06 8.73
C PHE A 27 6.67 -7.74 7.57
N VAL A 28 5.91 -8.43 6.72
CA VAL A 28 6.43 -9.01 5.49
C VAL A 28 6.29 -7.95 4.40
N ASN A 29 7.37 -7.17 4.21
CA ASN A 29 7.41 -6.16 3.16
C ASN A 29 7.45 -6.86 1.80
N PRO A 30 6.47 -6.65 0.90
CA PRO A 30 6.39 -7.42 -0.33
C PRO A 30 7.46 -7.06 -1.36
N SER A 31 8.14 -5.94 -1.21
CA SER A 31 9.10 -5.43 -2.19
C SER A 31 10.55 -5.57 -1.73
N VAL A 32 11.46 -4.95 -2.47
CA VAL A 32 12.88 -4.81 -2.11
C VAL A 32 13.08 -3.72 -1.07
N ILE A 33 14.24 -3.73 -0.40
CA ILE A 33 14.53 -2.81 0.71
C ILE A 33 14.44 -1.32 0.35
N ASP A 34 14.76 -0.95 -0.90
CA ASP A 34 14.79 0.43 -1.37
C ASP A 34 13.59 0.82 -2.24
N ASP A 35 12.52 0.03 -2.25
CA ASP A 35 11.29 0.38 -2.95
C ASP A 35 10.70 1.67 -2.36
N PRO A 36 10.50 2.75 -3.15
CA PRO A 36 10.10 4.04 -2.61
C PRO A 36 8.75 4.04 -1.88
N PHE A 37 7.77 3.26 -2.37
CA PHE A 37 6.45 3.17 -1.76
C PHE A 37 6.47 2.27 -0.51
N TRP A 38 6.99 1.04 -0.63
CA TRP A 38 6.97 0.09 0.47
C TRP A 38 7.93 0.46 1.60
N SER A 39 9.04 1.18 1.30
CA SER A 39 9.89 1.78 2.34
C SER A 39 9.16 2.86 3.13
N LYS A 40 8.27 3.64 2.49
CA LYS A 40 7.42 4.62 3.17
C LYS A 40 6.39 3.92 4.08
N VAL A 41 5.69 2.88 3.58
CA VAL A 41 4.79 2.04 4.38
C VAL A 41 5.52 1.48 5.60
N GLN A 42 6.71 0.90 5.39
CA GLN A 42 7.53 0.33 6.45
C GLN A 42 7.94 1.36 7.51
N THR A 43 8.46 2.51 7.08
CA THR A 43 8.90 3.58 7.99
C THR A 43 7.74 4.06 8.88
N ILE A 44 6.56 4.27 8.30
CA ILE A 44 5.37 4.68 9.03
C ILE A 44 4.92 3.58 9.99
N SER A 45 4.94 2.33 9.56
CA SER A 45 4.61 1.18 10.40
C SER A 45 5.58 1.04 11.58
N GLN A 46 6.89 1.21 11.35
CA GLN A 46 7.90 1.19 12.42
C GLN A 46 7.68 2.30 13.44
N ASN A 47 7.37 3.51 12.99
CA ASN A 47 7.07 4.64 13.88
C ASN A 47 5.78 4.38 14.68
N ALA A 48 4.74 3.87 14.05
CA ALA A 48 3.50 3.50 14.73
C ALA A 48 3.74 2.37 15.75
N ALA A 49 4.44 1.31 15.37
CA ALA A 49 4.78 0.20 16.26
C ALA A 49 5.53 0.68 17.51
N LYS A 50 6.52 1.56 17.33
CA LYS A 50 7.27 2.15 18.44
C LYS A 50 6.37 2.90 19.42
N GLN A 51 5.43 3.70 18.92
CA GLN A 51 4.49 4.46 19.75
C GLN A 51 3.44 3.57 20.43
N LEU A 52 3.02 2.51 19.74
CA LEU A 52 2.01 1.55 20.24
C LEU A 52 2.60 0.46 21.14
N GLY A 53 3.92 0.42 21.31
CA GLY A 53 4.58 -0.54 22.20
C GLY A 53 4.86 -1.91 21.56
N PHE A 54 4.74 -2.07 20.25
CA PHE A 54 5.12 -3.29 19.54
C PHE A 54 6.62 -3.34 19.22
N ASP A 55 7.13 -4.57 19.05
CA ASP A 55 8.42 -4.85 18.42
C ASP A 55 8.16 -5.27 16.96
N LEU A 56 8.41 -4.37 16.00
CA LEU A 56 8.18 -4.64 14.58
C LEU A 56 9.44 -5.16 13.92
N GLN A 57 9.40 -6.41 13.51
CA GLN A 57 10.44 -7.06 12.71
C GLN A 57 10.05 -7.09 11.24
N VAL A 58 11.03 -7.04 10.34
CA VAL A 58 10.77 -6.93 8.90
C VAL A 58 11.53 -8.01 8.15
N ILE A 59 10.85 -8.68 7.22
CA ILE A 59 11.45 -9.51 6.17
C ILE A 59 10.97 -8.99 4.80
N TYR A 60 11.68 -9.35 3.71
CA TYR A 60 11.42 -8.81 2.38
C TYR A 60 11.04 -9.91 1.39
N GLY A 61 9.99 -9.67 0.60
CA GLY A 61 9.47 -10.58 -0.42
C GLY A 61 10.03 -10.33 -1.83
N GLU A 62 10.83 -9.26 -2.00
CA GLU A 62 11.53 -8.90 -3.24
C GLU A 62 10.64 -8.83 -4.49
N GLY A 63 9.36 -8.43 -4.33
CA GLY A 63 8.39 -8.41 -5.43
C GLY A 63 8.00 -9.79 -5.95
N ASN A 64 8.29 -10.86 -5.21
CA ASN A 64 8.14 -12.23 -5.67
C ASN A 64 7.43 -13.11 -4.64
N ARG A 65 6.29 -13.69 -5.03
CA ARG A 65 5.48 -14.56 -4.17
C ARG A 65 6.25 -15.76 -3.59
N HIS A 66 7.17 -16.34 -4.35
CA HIS A 66 7.94 -17.50 -3.89
C HIS A 66 9.00 -17.11 -2.86
N ILE A 67 9.65 -15.97 -3.05
CA ILE A 67 10.59 -15.40 -2.08
C ILE A 67 9.86 -15.02 -0.81
N GLN A 68 8.70 -14.35 -0.91
CA GLN A 68 7.89 -14.02 0.27
C GLN A 68 7.55 -15.27 1.09
N ILE A 69 7.10 -16.36 0.46
CA ILE A 69 6.78 -17.62 1.13
C ILE A 69 8.05 -18.23 1.75
N GLN A 70 9.16 -18.22 1.03
CA GLN A 70 10.43 -18.79 1.51
C GLN A 70 10.94 -18.03 2.74
N GLU A 71 10.97 -16.71 2.70
CA GLU A 71 11.42 -15.88 3.82
C GLU A 71 10.48 -15.98 5.03
N LEU A 72 9.15 -16.06 4.79
CA LEU A 72 8.18 -16.31 5.85
C LEU A 72 8.41 -17.67 6.54
N LYS A 73 8.58 -18.76 5.77
CA LYS A 73 8.89 -20.09 6.31
C LYS A 73 10.18 -20.08 7.12
N LYS A 74 11.23 -19.52 6.55
CA LYS A 74 12.55 -19.40 7.20
C LYS A 74 12.47 -18.61 8.50
N TYR A 75 11.73 -17.48 8.52
CA TYR A 75 11.55 -16.72 9.74
C TYR A 75 10.85 -17.56 10.82
N LEU A 76 9.75 -18.23 10.48
CA LEU A 76 8.97 -19.03 11.42
C LEU A 76 9.70 -20.30 11.91
N GLU A 77 10.67 -20.79 11.15
CA GLU A 77 11.50 -21.95 11.53
C GLU A 77 12.68 -21.57 12.43
N TYR A 78 13.33 -20.43 12.18
CA TYR A 78 14.61 -20.09 12.82
C TYR A 78 14.54 -18.91 13.80
N GLN A 79 13.42 -18.21 13.88
CA GLN A 79 13.20 -17.09 14.82
C GLN A 79 12.10 -17.41 15.82
N SER A 80 12.00 -16.57 16.86
CA SER A 80 10.87 -16.66 17.79
C SER A 80 9.57 -16.38 17.05
N LYS A 81 8.54 -17.18 17.32
CA LYS A 81 7.21 -17.00 16.74
C LYS A 81 6.69 -15.58 17.04
N PRO A 82 6.29 -14.78 16.03
CA PRO A 82 5.69 -13.49 16.28
C PRO A 82 4.25 -13.65 16.78
N ASP A 83 3.76 -12.67 17.54
CA ASP A 83 2.38 -12.65 17.97
C ASP A 83 1.43 -12.34 16.81
N TYR A 84 1.89 -11.49 15.89
CA TYR A 84 1.13 -11.04 14.72
C TYR A 84 1.98 -10.98 13.46
N ALA A 85 1.33 -11.06 12.30
CA ALA A 85 1.94 -10.78 11.00
C ALA A 85 1.10 -9.76 10.21
N ILE A 86 1.79 -8.87 9.50
CA ILE A 86 1.18 -7.92 8.55
C ILE A 86 1.85 -8.14 7.19
N LEU A 87 1.07 -8.39 6.14
CA LEU A 87 1.59 -8.75 4.82
C LEU A 87 0.57 -8.48 3.72
N ILE A 88 1.01 -8.55 2.46
CA ILE A 88 0.08 -8.71 1.33
C ILE A 88 -0.06 -10.18 0.95
N LEU A 89 -1.17 -10.53 0.32
CA LEU A 89 -1.33 -11.83 -0.33
C LEU A 89 -1.00 -11.68 -1.82
N TYR A 90 -0.13 -12.53 -2.34
CA TYR A 90 0.13 -12.57 -3.78
C TYR A 90 -0.84 -13.49 -4.50
N PRO A 91 -1.40 -13.08 -5.67
CA PRO A 91 -2.21 -13.96 -6.51
C PRO A 91 -1.47 -15.27 -6.84
N GLY A 92 -2.17 -16.39 -6.70
CA GLY A 92 -1.63 -17.74 -6.88
C GLY A 92 -0.79 -18.27 -5.71
N ALA A 93 -0.71 -17.52 -4.59
CA ALA A 93 0.04 -17.91 -3.38
C ALA A 93 -0.72 -17.62 -2.08
N ALA A 94 -1.92 -17.03 -2.17
CA ALA A 94 -2.68 -16.60 -1.01
C ALA A 94 -3.02 -17.76 -0.06
N GLU A 95 -3.52 -18.86 -0.60
CA GLU A 95 -3.88 -20.03 0.21
C GLU A 95 -2.67 -20.64 0.92
N GLU A 96 -1.51 -20.76 0.25
CA GLU A 96 -0.29 -21.29 0.86
C GLU A 96 0.20 -20.36 1.97
N THR A 97 0.23 -19.06 1.73
CA THR A 97 0.64 -18.07 2.73
C THR A 97 -0.24 -18.14 3.99
N LEU A 98 -1.56 -18.17 3.82
CA LEU A 98 -2.49 -18.27 4.94
C LEU A 98 -2.39 -19.62 5.67
N LYS A 99 -2.18 -20.74 4.96
CA LYS A 99 -1.93 -22.05 5.58
C LYS A 99 -0.68 -22.06 6.46
N ILE A 100 0.40 -21.40 6.04
CA ILE A 100 1.63 -21.31 6.84
C ILE A 100 1.33 -20.57 8.16
N LEU A 101 0.67 -19.41 8.09
CA LEU A 101 0.34 -18.62 9.28
C LEU A 101 -0.63 -19.38 10.21
N GLU A 102 -1.63 -20.06 9.65
CA GLU A 102 -2.58 -20.91 10.38
C GLU A 102 -1.88 -22.06 11.13
N GLN A 103 -0.98 -22.78 10.46
CA GLN A 103 -0.21 -23.89 11.05
C GLN A 103 0.65 -23.44 12.24
N HIS A 104 1.21 -22.23 12.17
CA HIS A 104 2.01 -21.64 13.23
C HIS A 104 1.18 -20.85 14.24
N GLN A 105 -0.15 -20.77 14.06
CA GLN A 105 -1.06 -19.98 14.92
C GLN A 105 -0.57 -18.54 15.07
N VAL A 106 -0.21 -17.89 13.96
CA VAL A 106 0.18 -16.48 13.91
C VAL A 106 -1.01 -15.67 13.40
N SER A 107 -1.55 -14.82 14.27
CA SER A 107 -2.65 -13.92 13.89
C SER A 107 -2.18 -12.92 12.84
N SER A 108 -2.93 -12.74 11.75
CA SER A 108 -2.49 -11.93 10.63
C SER A 108 -3.52 -10.93 10.14
N ILE A 109 -3.03 -9.80 9.65
CA ILE A 109 -3.81 -8.80 8.92
C ILE A 109 -3.16 -8.65 7.53
N THR A 110 -3.98 -8.71 6.49
CA THR A 110 -3.50 -8.49 5.13
C THR A 110 -3.70 -7.03 4.71
N LEU A 111 -2.74 -6.52 3.96
CA LEU A 111 -2.76 -5.17 3.40
C LEU A 111 -3.09 -5.26 1.91
N GLU A 112 -3.72 -4.23 1.38
CA GLU A 112 -4.22 -4.17 0.01
C GLU A 112 -5.31 -5.22 -0.28
N GLU A 113 -6.11 -4.99 -1.30
CA GLU A 113 -7.07 -5.96 -1.83
C GLU A 113 -6.49 -6.60 -3.08
N THR A 114 -5.59 -7.58 -2.89
CA THR A 114 -4.81 -8.17 -3.98
C THR A 114 -5.44 -9.44 -4.57
N ILE A 115 -6.37 -10.07 -3.85
CA ILE A 115 -6.98 -11.35 -4.24
C ILE A 115 -8.43 -11.15 -4.66
N SER A 116 -8.77 -11.68 -5.82
CA SER A 116 -10.11 -11.58 -6.42
C SER A 116 -10.54 -12.88 -7.09
N GLY A 117 -11.76 -12.90 -7.61
CA GLY A 117 -12.29 -14.01 -8.42
C GLY A 117 -12.32 -15.35 -7.71
N ASP A 118 -11.87 -16.39 -8.38
CA ASP A 118 -11.95 -17.76 -7.85
C ASP A 118 -10.98 -18.01 -6.69
N GLU A 119 -9.83 -17.36 -6.67
CA GLU A 119 -8.90 -17.48 -5.55
C GLU A 119 -9.49 -16.90 -4.26
N LYS A 120 -10.24 -15.79 -4.32
CA LYS A 120 -10.95 -15.23 -3.16
C LYS A 120 -11.98 -16.25 -2.61
N LYS A 121 -12.69 -16.96 -3.49
CA LYS A 121 -13.61 -18.03 -3.08
C LYS A 121 -12.89 -19.18 -2.37
N VAL A 122 -11.67 -19.53 -2.83
CA VAL A 122 -10.87 -20.61 -2.23
C VAL A 122 -10.38 -20.25 -0.85
N ILE A 123 -9.90 -19.02 -0.63
CA ILE A 123 -9.43 -18.58 0.69
C ILE A 123 -10.56 -18.19 1.63
N SER A 124 -11.75 -17.88 1.10
CA SER A 124 -12.92 -17.41 1.85
C SER A 124 -12.70 -16.04 2.48
N GLU A 125 -13.55 -15.62 3.41
CA GLU A 125 -13.39 -14.38 4.16
C GLU A 125 -12.50 -14.59 5.38
N PRO A 126 -11.85 -13.52 5.92
CA PRO A 126 -11.08 -13.59 7.15
C PRO A 126 -11.87 -14.24 8.29
N GLY A 127 -11.21 -15.04 9.10
CA GLY A 127 -11.80 -15.75 10.22
C GLY A 127 -12.68 -16.95 9.86
N GLN A 128 -12.99 -17.22 8.59
CA GLN A 128 -13.81 -18.35 8.15
C GLN A 128 -12.99 -19.62 7.97
N LYS A 129 -12.27 -19.74 6.86
CA LYS A 129 -11.41 -20.90 6.57
C LYS A 129 -10.11 -20.86 7.37
N PHE A 130 -9.53 -19.68 7.52
CA PHE A 130 -8.31 -19.43 8.27
C PHE A 130 -8.62 -18.63 9.52
N LYS A 131 -8.53 -19.27 10.70
CA LYS A 131 -8.95 -18.66 11.98
C LYS A 131 -8.00 -17.58 12.47
N PHE A 132 -6.71 -17.69 12.08
CA PHE A 132 -5.69 -16.71 12.41
C PHE A 132 -5.56 -15.59 11.38
N TRP A 133 -6.35 -15.59 10.31
CA TRP A 133 -6.50 -14.44 9.44
C TRP A 133 -7.59 -13.52 9.99
N LEU A 134 -7.20 -12.45 10.69
CA LEU A 134 -8.10 -11.56 11.39
C LEU A 134 -8.90 -10.68 10.45
N GLY A 135 -8.25 -10.12 9.42
CA GLY A 135 -8.90 -9.19 8.51
C GLY A 135 -7.97 -8.58 7.48
N GLU A 136 -8.54 -7.66 6.71
CA GLU A 136 -7.87 -6.94 5.63
C GLU A 136 -7.90 -5.42 5.90
N VAL A 137 -6.81 -4.72 5.59
CA VAL A 137 -6.72 -3.25 5.62
C VAL A 137 -6.40 -2.78 4.21
N TYR A 138 -7.34 -2.12 3.56
CA TYR A 138 -7.20 -1.73 2.17
C TYR A 138 -7.99 -0.46 1.82
N HIS A 139 -7.81 0.04 0.63
CA HIS A 139 -8.53 1.19 0.09
C HIS A 139 -9.33 0.82 -1.15
N ASP A 140 -10.27 1.68 -1.53
CA ASP A 140 -11.07 1.48 -2.74
C ASP A 140 -10.24 1.84 -3.98
N ASN A 141 -9.56 0.83 -4.55
CA ASN A 141 -8.74 0.99 -5.75
C ASN A 141 -9.54 1.49 -6.95
N TYR A 142 -10.76 0.98 -7.12
CA TYR A 142 -11.64 1.40 -8.22
C TYR A 142 -12.01 2.89 -8.09
N GLN A 143 -12.50 3.31 -6.92
CA GLN A 143 -12.85 4.71 -6.69
C GLN A 143 -11.62 5.62 -6.79
N ALA A 144 -10.46 5.16 -6.33
CA ALA A 144 -9.20 5.90 -6.43
C ALA A 144 -8.80 6.15 -7.90
N GLY A 145 -8.92 5.13 -8.74
CA GLY A 145 -8.68 5.24 -10.19
C GLY A 145 -9.64 6.20 -10.88
N TYR A 146 -10.90 6.12 -10.53
CA TYR A 146 -11.96 7.03 -11.01
C TYR A 146 -11.65 8.49 -10.63
N GLU A 147 -11.29 8.77 -9.38
CA GLU A 147 -11.01 10.14 -8.91
C GLU A 147 -9.76 10.75 -9.56
N LEU A 148 -8.71 9.95 -9.82
CA LEU A 148 -7.56 10.44 -10.58
C LEU A 148 -7.97 10.81 -12.02
N ALA A 149 -8.71 9.93 -12.70
CA ALA A 149 -9.18 10.19 -14.07
C ALA A 149 -10.04 11.44 -14.15
N LYS A 150 -10.98 11.62 -13.22
CA LYS A 150 -11.81 12.80 -13.08
C LYS A 150 -10.96 14.06 -12.89
N THR A 151 -10.00 14.02 -11.99
CA THR A 151 -9.13 15.15 -11.70
C THR A 151 -8.30 15.54 -12.92
N LEU A 152 -7.67 14.57 -13.59
CA LEU A 152 -6.89 14.83 -14.79
C LEU A 152 -7.74 15.38 -15.94
N HIS A 153 -8.92 14.83 -16.16
CA HIS A 153 -9.85 15.35 -17.14
C HIS A 153 -10.27 16.80 -16.82
N GLN A 154 -10.55 17.14 -15.56
CA GLN A 154 -10.88 18.51 -15.15
C GLN A 154 -9.71 19.48 -15.36
N LEU A 155 -8.48 19.04 -15.18
CA LEU A 155 -7.26 19.86 -15.33
C LEU A 155 -6.70 19.88 -16.76
N SER A 156 -7.19 19.01 -17.65
CA SER A 156 -6.78 18.98 -19.05
C SER A 156 -7.33 20.19 -19.85
N ASP A 157 -6.70 20.49 -20.99
CA ASP A 157 -7.11 21.58 -21.88
C ASP A 157 -8.52 21.32 -22.46
N LYS A 158 -9.45 22.20 -22.17
CA LYS A 158 -10.86 22.11 -22.62
C LYS A 158 -11.09 22.55 -24.06
N ASN A 159 -10.10 23.14 -24.70
CA ASN A 159 -10.19 23.59 -26.10
C ASN A 159 -9.95 22.48 -27.10
N ILE A 160 -9.49 21.34 -26.66
CA ILE A 160 -9.21 20.15 -27.48
C ILE A 160 -9.99 18.93 -26.99
N LYS A 161 -10.30 18.02 -27.92
CA LYS A 161 -10.96 16.76 -27.55
C LYS A 161 -10.06 15.96 -26.61
N SER A 162 -10.60 15.52 -25.49
CA SER A 162 -9.86 14.76 -24.50
C SER A 162 -9.55 13.35 -25.02
N LYS A 163 -8.26 12.98 -24.99
CA LYS A 163 -7.76 11.66 -25.34
C LYS A 163 -6.75 11.20 -24.29
N ALA A 164 -7.05 10.08 -23.67
CA ALA A 164 -6.26 9.52 -22.57
C ALA A 164 -5.46 8.29 -23.03
N VAL A 165 -4.35 8.05 -22.33
CA VAL A 165 -3.68 6.74 -22.25
C VAL A 165 -3.56 6.34 -20.81
N ILE A 166 -3.58 5.02 -20.57
CA ILE A 166 -3.46 4.42 -19.25
C ILE A 166 -2.14 3.66 -19.18
N ILE A 167 -1.34 3.96 -18.14
CA ILE A 167 -0.10 3.26 -17.83
C ILE A 167 -0.31 2.53 -16.52
N ASN A 168 -0.60 1.23 -16.63
CA ASN A 168 -0.93 0.37 -15.52
C ASN A 168 0.32 -0.26 -14.88
N GLY A 169 0.17 -0.79 -13.65
CA GLY A 169 1.23 -1.50 -12.94
C GLY A 169 1.48 -2.91 -13.47
N HIS A 170 1.47 -3.89 -12.58
CA HIS A 170 1.41 -5.30 -12.93
C HIS A 170 -0.01 -5.71 -13.30
N TYR A 171 -0.17 -6.89 -13.89
CA TYR A 171 -1.46 -7.57 -13.89
C TYR A 171 -1.76 -8.01 -12.45
N GLY A 172 -2.83 -7.49 -11.88
CA GLY A 172 -3.21 -7.76 -10.50
C GLY A 172 -4.42 -6.94 -10.07
N SER A 173 -5.13 -7.39 -9.03
CA SER A 173 -6.41 -6.82 -8.65
C SER A 173 -6.34 -5.33 -8.31
N GLU A 174 -5.31 -4.87 -7.60
CA GLU A 174 -5.15 -3.45 -7.24
C GLU A 174 -4.92 -2.56 -8.46
N SER A 175 -4.06 -2.99 -9.37
CA SER A 175 -3.71 -2.27 -10.60
C SER A 175 -4.89 -2.26 -11.57
N ASP A 176 -5.51 -3.41 -11.79
CA ASP A 176 -6.62 -3.59 -12.72
C ASP A 176 -7.88 -2.85 -12.23
N LEU A 177 -8.15 -2.83 -10.90
CA LEU A 177 -9.25 -2.07 -10.32
C LEU A 177 -9.06 -0.57 -10.48
N ARG A 178 -7.85 -0.04 -10.25
CA ARG A 178 -7.53 1.37 -10.50
C ARG A 178 -7.80 1.74 -11.96
N ALA A 179 -7.26 0.95 -12.90
CA ALA A 179 -7.45 1.18 -14.34
C ALA A 179 -8.93 1.08 -14.73
N LYS A 180 -9.67 0.10 -14.21
CA LYS A 180 -11.12 -0.06 -14.45
C LYS A 180 -11.90 1.18 -14.02
N GLY A 181 -11.61 1.74 -12.84
CA GLY A 181 -12.24 2.98 -12.38
C GLY A 181 -11.94 4.16 -13.31
N ALA A 182 -10.71 4.26 -13.80
CA ALA A 182 -10.32 5.30 -14.75
C ALA A 182 -11.06 5.16 -16.09
N VAL A 183 -11.12 3.95 -16.64
CA VAL A 183 -11.83 3.67 -17.91
C VAL A 183 -13.30 4.03 -17.78
N GLU A 184 -13.98 3.64 -16.69
CA GLU A 184 -15.39 3.96 -16.49
C GLU A 184 -15.64 5.48 -16.41
N TYR A 185 -14.75 6.22 -15.71
CA TYR A 185 -14.85 7.68 -15.73
C TYR A 185 -14.71 8.22 -17.15
N PHE A 186 -13.68 7.80 -17.88
CA PHE A 186 -13.40 8.30 -19.22
C PHE A 186 -14.54 7.99 -20.21
N ASP A 187 -15.04 6.78 -20.20
CA ASP A 187 -16.15 6.35 -21.07
C ASP A 187 -17.41 7.16 -20.78
N SER A 188 -17.77 7.36 -19.51
CA SER A 188 -18.97 8.12 -19.12
C SER A 188 -18.87 9.62 -19.41
N HIS A 189 -17.66 10.15 -19.68
CA HIS A 189 -17.40 11.56 -19.98
C HIS A 189 -16.89 11.83 -21.40
N ASN A 190 -17.05 10.87 -22.32
CA ASN A 190 -16.63 10.97 -23.74
C ASN A 190 -15.14 11.28 -23.91
N VAL A 191 -14.27 10.80 -23.01
CA VAL A 191 -12.84 10.84 -23.15
C VAL A 191 -12.39 9.57 -23.88
N ASP A 192 -11.73 9.73 -25.03
CA ASP A 192 -11.22 8.59 -25.82
C ASP A 192 -10.01 7.96 -25.12
N VAL A 193 -10.11 6.70 -24.68
CA VAL A 193 -8.99 5.92 -24.14
C VAL A 193 -8.28 5.24 -25.31
N ALA A 194 -7.23 5.88 -25.82
CA ALA A 194 -6.52 5.42 -27.01
C ALA A 194 -5.79 4.07 -26.81
N GLN A 195 -5.21 3.85 -25.64
CA GLN A 195 -4.49 2.61 -25.32
C GLN A 195 -4.21 2.49 -23.81
N GLU A 196 -4.24 1.26 -23.30
CA GLU A 196 -3.68 0.86 -22.02
C GLU A 196 -2.39 0.06 -22.23
N VAL A 197 -1.38 0.29 -21.38
CA VAL A 197 -0.11 -0.44 -21.35
C VAL A 197 0.31 -0.72 -19.91
N HIS A 198 1.12 -1.77 -19.71
CA HIS A 198 1.69 -2.10 -18.41
C HIS A 198 3.16 -1.68 -18.34
N ALA A 199 3.56 -1.08 -17.23
CA ALA A 199 4.94 -0.64 -16.98
C ALA A 199 5.51 -1.15 -15.63
N SER A 200 4.84 -2.13 -15.02
CA SER A 200 5.36 -2.90 -13.87
C SER A 200 5.91 -2.00 -12.74
N TRP A 201 5.21 -0.90 -12.41
CA TRP A 201 5.60 0.10 -11.41
C TRP A 201 6.93 0.83 -11.69
N SER A 202 7.52 0.60 -12.87
CA SER A 202 8.84 1.11 -13.25
C SER A 202 8.75 2.45 -13.97
N GLU A 203 9.49 3.44 -13.50
CA GLU A 203 9.68 4.72 -14.15
C GLU A 203 10.30 4.54 -15.56
N THR A 204 11.33 3.69 -15.67
CA THR A 204 12.04 3.43 -16.93
C THR A 204 11.12 2.80 -17.97
N LEU A 205 10.41 1.72 -17.58
CA LEU A 205 9.46 1.07 -18.51
C LEU A 205 8.32 2.01 -18.90
N SER A 206 7.83 2.83 -17.96
CA SER A 206 6.83 3.86 -18.27
C SER A 206 7.35 4.88 -19.29
N THR A 207 8.60 5.32 -19.16
CA THR A 207 9.23 6.21 -20.15
C THR A 207 9.26 5.56 -21.54
N GLU A 208 9.71 4.31 -21.63
CA GLU A 208 9.78 3.57 -22.89
C GLU A 208 8.40 3.36 -23.53
N GLN A 209 7.41 2.93 -22.74
CA GLN A 209 6.05 2.72 -23.24
C GLN A 209 5.43 4.04 -23.69
N THR A 210 5.61 5.12 -22.92
CA THR A 210 5.08 6.44 -23.28
C THR A 210 5.69 6.99 -24.57
N LEU A 211 6.98 6.79 -24.81
CA LEU A 211 7.60 7.15 -26.10
C LEU A 211 6.94 6.43 -27.28
N LYS A 212 6.56 5.16 -27.12
CA LYS A 212 5.82 4.40 -28.14
C LYS A 212 4.39 4.92 -28.33
N LEU A 213 3.70 5.24 -27.22
CA LEU A 213 2.35 5.81 -27.24
C LEU A 213 2.33 7.17 -27.95
N LEU A 214 3.25 8.07 -27.64
CA LEU A 214 3.36 9.40 -28.25
C LEU A 214 3.67 9.32 -29.76
N LYS A 215 4.34 8.27 -30.23
CA LYS A 215 4.55 8.03 -31.67
C LYS A 215 3.25 7.61 -32.38
N ARG A 216 2.42 6.79 -31.74
CA ARG A 216 1.17 6.25 -32.31
C ARG A 216 0.02 7.25 -32.23
N HIS A 217 -0.09 7.95 -31.12
CA HIS A 217 -1.20 8.82 -30.78
C HIS A 217 -0.69 10.24 -30.54
N LYS A 218 -0.71 11.08 -31.58
CA LYS A 218 -0.15 12.44 -31.54
C LYS A 218 -1.01 13.45 -30.78
N ASP A 219 -2.25 13.09 -30.52
CA ASP A 219 -3.30 13.93 -29.94
C ASP A 219 -3.64 13.58 -28.48
N ILE A 220 -2.79 12.79 -27.83
CA ILE A 220 -2.92 12.51 -26.38
C ILE A 220 -2.79 13.82 -25.59
N ASN A 221 -3.69 14.05 -24.64
CA ASN A 221 -3.61 15.16 -23.71
C ASN A 221 -3.87 14.77 -22.24
N ILE A 222 -4.08 13.48 -21.96
CA ILE A 222 -4.18 12.92 -20.61
C ILE A 222 -3.33 11.65 -20.54
N VAL A 223 -2.47 11.57 -19.52
CA VAL A 223 -1.74 10.35 -19.18
C VAL A 223 -2.08 9.99 -17.73
N TRP A 224 -2.89 8.97 -17.58
CA TRP A 224 -3.21 8.36 -16.29
C TRP A 224 -2.20 7.25 -16.02
N ALA A 225 -1.53 7.28 -14.86
CA ALA A 225 -0.56 6.27 -14.46
C ALA A 225 -0.91 5.71 -13.08
N ALA A 226 -0.75 4.40 -12.88
CA ALA A 226 -1.10 3.73 -11.63
C ALA A 226 -0.10 3.98 -10.48
N SER A 227 1.01 4.75 -10.72
CA SER A 227 1.92 5.22 -9.66
C SER A 227 2.59 6.54 -10.03
N ASP A 228 3.14 7.24 -9.04
CA ASP A 228 3.89 8.48 -9.23
C ASP A 228 5.16 8.26 -10.06
N LEU A 229 5.88 7.17 -9.83
CA LEU A 229 7.07 6.85 -10.64
C LEU A 229 6.72 6.67 -12.12
N MET A 230 5.61 6.00 -12.41
CA MET A 230 5.17 5.84 -13.80
C MET A 230 4.67 7.14 -14.41
N ALA A 231 4.00 8.00 -13.64
CA ALA A 231 3.61 9.34 -14.10
C ALA A 231 4.84 10.21 -14.43
N ILE A 232 5.88 10.14 -13.59
CA ILE A 232 7.16 10.82 -13.80
C ILE A 232 7.87 10.28 -15.06
N GLY A 233 7.87 8.96 -15.25
CA GLY A 233 8.42 8.34 -16.46
C GLY A 233 7.72 8.84 -17.73
N ALA A 234 6.40 8.92 -17.69
CA ALA A 234 5.61 9.44 -18.82
C ALA A 234 5.88 10.93 -19.08
N MET A 235 5.98 11.74 -18.03
CA MET A 235 6.35 13.15 -18.13
C MET A 235 7.76 13.32 -18.75
N LYS A 236 8.73 12.50 -18.32
CA LYS A 236 10.09 12.50 -18.90
C LYS A 236 10.08 12.14 -20.37
N ALA A 237 9.28 11.14 -20.79
CA ALA A 237 9.10 10.77 -22.19
C ALA A 237 8.54 11.94 -23.02
N CYS A 238 7.56 12.66 -22.48
CA CYS A 238 7.03 13.83 -23.16
C CYS A 238 8.05 14.95 -23.29
N LYS A 239 8.89 15.21 -22.29
CA LYS A 239 9.99 16.20 -22.39
C LYS A 239 10.95 15.88 -23.53
N GLN A 240 11.11 14.60 -23.89
CA GLN A 240 11.96 14.16 -25.00
C GLN A 240 11.27 14.24 -26.36
N ALA A 241 9.97 13.93 -26.44
CA ALA A 241 9.27 13.66 -27.70
C ALA A 241 8.13 14.62 -28.04
N CYS A 242 7.55 15.34 -27.04
CA CYS A 242 6.44 16.24 -27.28
C CYS A 242 6.90 17.58 -27.89
N SER A 243 6.05 18.17 -28.72
CA SER A 243 6.24 19.55 -29.15
C SER A 243 5.99 20.50 -27.97
N LYS A 244 6.61 21.67 -27.96
CA LYS A 244 6.43 22.71 -26.94
C LYS A 244 4.94 23.19 -26.76
N ARG A 245 4.08 22.86 -27.71
CA ARG A 245 2.66 23.23 -27.70
C ARG A 245 1.75 22.11 -27.16
N GLN A 246 2.29 20.93 -26.93
CA GLN A 246 1.50 19.80 -26.44
C GLN A 246 1.37 19.91 -24.93
N ASN A 247 0.16 20.25 -24.46
CA ASN A 247 -0.18 20.32 -23.06
C ASN A 247 -0.82 18.99 -22.63
N ILE A 248 -0.07 18.14 -21.89
CA ILE A 248 -0.54 16.85 -21.41
C ILE A 248 -0.70 16.91 -19.89
N ALA A 249 -1.85 16.49 -19.40
CA ALA A 249 -2.08 16.29 -17.97
C ALA A 249 -1.57 14.91 -17.55
N PHE A 250 -0.60 14.88 -16.63
CA PHE A 250 -0.03 13.67 -16.04
C PHE A 250 -0.53 13.50 -14.60
N GLY A 251 -0.84 12.27 -14.20
CA GLY A 251 -1.14 11.98 -12.81
C GLY A 251 -0.82 10.55 -12.43
N GLY A 252 -0.62 10.36 -11.11
CA GLY A 252 -0.17 9.10 -10.54
C GLY A 252 -0.82 8.80 -9.19
N PHE A 253 -0.18 7.89 -8.46
CA PHE A 253 -0.56 7.46 -7.12
C PHE A 253 0.67 7.46 -6.22
N ASP A 254 0.46 7.34 -4.92
CA ASP A 254 1.41 7.03 -3.84
C ASP A 254 1.76 8.23 -2.96
N TRP A 255 1.64 9.47 -3.44
CA TRP A 255 2.13 10.67 -2.77
C TRP A 255 3.60 10.54 -2.36
N LEU A 256 4.43 10.03 -3.27
CA LEU A 256 5.88 10.04 -3.08
C LEU A 256 6.40 11.47 -3.07
N SER A 257 7.43 11.75 -2.27
CA SER A 257 8.02 13.09 -2.19
C SER A 257 8.40 13.63 -3.57
N VAL A 258 9.02 12.80 -4.42
CA VAL A 258 9.36 13.16 -5.79
C VAL A 258 8.11 13.46 -6.66
N GLY A 259 7.00 12.75 -6.44
CA GLY A 259 5.71 13.01 -7.10
C GLY A 259 5.12 14.36 -6.65
N LEU A 260 5.12 14.63 -5.35
CA LEU A 260 4.64 15.88 -4.78
C LEU A 260 5.46 17.10 -5.23
N GLU A 261 6.80 16.96 -5.34
CA GLU A 261 7.67 17.99 -5.93
C GLU A 261 7.27 18.31 -7.38
N LYS A 262 6.94 17.28 -8.18
CA LYS A 262 6.49 17.46 -9.56
C LYS A 262 5.10 18.09 -9.65
N ILE A 263 4.24 17.84 -8.68
CA ILE A 263 2.94 18.54 -8.59
C ILE A 263 3.16 20.01 -8.19
N ALA A 264 4.00 20.29 -7.22
CA ALA A 264 4.31 21.65 -6.79
C ALA A 264 4.93 22.49 -7.93
N SER A 265 5.77 21.88 -8.78
CA SER A 265 6.34 22.52 -9.97
C SER A 265 5.38 22.61 -11.17
N GLY A 266 4.21 21.96 -11.12
CA GLY A 266 3.24 21.91 -12.21
C GLY A 266 3.60 20.94 -13.35
N GLU A 267 4.64 20.13 -13.19
CA GLU A 267 5.06 19.14 -14.22
C GLU A 267 4.16 17.89 -14.22
N VAL A 268 3.56 17.56 -13.07
CA VAL A 268 2.51 16.55 -12.88
C VAL A 268 1.30 17.25 -12.27
N GLN A 269 0.09 16.91 -12.65
CA GLN A 269 -1.12 17.66 -12.28
C GLN A 269 -1.77 17.12 -11.03
N ALA A 270 -1.71 15.81 -10.78
CA ALA A 270 -2.37 15.20 -9.63
C ALA A 270 -1.69 13.89 -9.18
N SER A 271 -1.82 13.56 -7.92
CA SER A 271 -1.56 12.24 -7.36
C SER A 271 -2.64 11.85 -6.37
N VAL A 272 -3.05 10.59 -6.40
CA VAL A 272 -3.96 9.99 -5.41
C VAL A 272 -3.13 9.20 -4.42
N GLY A 273 -3.42 9.32 -3.11
CA GLY A 273 -2.59 8.63 -2.13
C GLY A 273 -3.16 8.65 -0.71
N GLY A 274 -2.32 8.22 0.24
CA GLY A 274 -2.67 8.03 1.64
C GLY A 274 -2.60 6.56 2.07
N HIS A 275 -2.54 5.62 1.12
CA HIS A 275 -2.52 4.18 1.42
C HIS A 275 -1.22 3.70 2.08
N PHE A 276 -0.16 4.47 2.03
CA PHE A 276 1.05 4.20 2.84
C PHE A 276 0.78 4.14 4.35
N MET A 277 -0.38 4.59 4.83
CA MET A 277 -0.82 4.50 6.22
C MET A 277 -1.37 3.12 6.61
N MET A 278 -1.61 2.21 5.66
CA MET A 278 -2.30 0.94 5.92
C MET A 278 -1.61 0.07 6.98
N GLY A 279 -0.28 0.04 7.03
CA GLY A 279 0.45 -0.67 8.07
C GLY A 279 0.24 -0.09 9.47
N ALA A 280 0.14 1.24 9.58
CA ALA A 280 -0.19 1.89 10.86
C ALA A 280 -1.64 1.59 11.28
N TRP A 281 -2.61 1.60 10.35
CA TRP A 281 -3.99 1.20 10.64
C TRP A 281 -4.07 -0.25 11.10
N ALA A 282 -3.33 -1.16 10.47
CA ALA A 282 -3.24 -2.55 10.91
C ALA A 282 -2.71 -2.64 12.35
N LEU A 283 -1.62 -1.93 12.68
CA LEU A 283 -1.05 -1.92 14.03
C LEU A 283 -2.01 -1.36 15.08
N ILE A 284 -2.73 -0.28 14.77
CA ILE A 284 -3.75 0.27 15.69
C ILE A 284 -4.83 -0.78 15.98
N SER A 285 -5.31 -1.46 14.93
CA SER A 285 -6.33 -2.50 15.10
C SER A 285 -5.83 -3.73 15.88
N LEU A 286 -4.52 -4.02 15.82
CA LEU A 286 -3.89 -5.06 16.63
C LEU A 286 -3.83 -4.68 18.12
N VAL A 287 -3.64 -3.40 18.48
CA VAL A 287 -3.77 -2.93 19.87
C VAL A 287 -5.17 -3.19 20.39
N ASP A 288 -6.18 -2.85 19.61
CA ASP A 288 -7.58 -3.08 19.99
C ASP A 288 -7.85 -4.59 20.18
N HIS A 289 -7.40 -5.40 19.23
CA HIS A 289 -7.52 -6.86 19.31
C HIS A 289 -6.83 -7.43 20.56
N HIS A 290 -5.60 -6.99 20.85
CA HIS A 290 -4.85 -7.39 22.05
C HIS A 290 -5.56 -7.02 23.35
N ASN A 291 -6.16 -5.85 23.39
CA ASN A 291 -6.91 -5.36 24.55
C ASN A 291 -8.31 -6.00 24.70
N GLY A 292 -8.63 -7.00 23.85
CA GLY A 292 -9.90 -7.74 23.92
C GLY A 292 -11.08 -7.01 23.27
N HIS A 293 -10.83 -5.96 22.49
CA HIS A 293 -11.89 -5.32 21.70
C HIS A 293 -12.27 -6.22 20.50
N PRO A 294 -13.55 -6.51 20.28
CA PRO A 294 -13.98 -7.55 19.37
C PRO A 294 -14.09 -7.09 17.90
N TYR A 295 -13.39 -6.03 17.47
CA TYR A 295 -13.54 -5.49 16.13
C TYR A 295 -13.44 -6.58 15.05
N TRP A 296 -12.37 -7.37 15.05
CA TRP A 296 -12.13 -8.45 14.07
C TRP A 296 -13.02 -9.67 14.25
N GLN A 297 -13.83 -9.74 15.31
CA GLN A 297 -14.85 -10.80 15.46
C GLN A 297 -16.14 -10.47 14.70
N THR A 298 -16.40 -9.20 14.44
CA THR A 298 -17.62 -8.70 13.81
C THR A 298 -17.37 -7.99 12.45
N HIS A 299 -16.13 -7.58 12.20
CA HIS A 299 -15.70 -6.91 10.98
C HIS A 299 -14.51 -7.66 10.40
N HIS A 300 -14.44 -7.76 9.08
CA HIS A 300 -13.37 -8.46 8.38
C HIS A 300 -12.46 -7.52 7.59
N GLU A 301 -12.76 -6.23 7.60
CA GLU A 301 -12.05 -5.23 6.82
C GLU A 301 -11.99 -3.87 7.52
N ILE A 302 -10.91 -3.15 7.23
CA ILE A 302 -10.80 -1.70 7.39
C ILE A 302 -10.61 -1.13 6.00
N LYS A 303 -11.67 -0.54 5.44
CA LYS A 303 -11.64 0.09 4.13
C LYS A 303 -11.62 1.61 4.27
N PHE A 304 -10.65 2.28 3.67
CA PHE A 304 -10.51 3.73 3.74
C PHE A 304 -10.47 4.38 2.35
N LYS A 305 -10.67 5.69 2.31
CA LYS A 305 -10.63 6.46 1.06
C LYS A 305 -9.28 7.13 0.90
N LEU A 306 -8.81 7.21 -0.34
CA LEU A 306 -7.61 7.96 -0.70
C LEU A 306 -7.94 9.43 -0.95
N GLY A 307 -6.98 10.30 -0.70
CA GLY A 307 -7.05 11.71 -1.02
C GLY A 307 -6.47 12.01 -2.41
N VAL A 308 -6.77 13.19 -2.93
CA VAL A 308 -6.21 13.71 -4.18
C VAL A 308 -5.40 14.97 -3.88
N ILE A 309 -4.12 14.96 -4.28
CA ILE A 309 -3.25 16.14 -4.23
C ILE A 309 -3.08 16.69 -5.64
N THR A 310 -3.23 18.02 -5.75
CA THR A 310 -3.00 18.81 -6.95
C THR A 310 -2.14 20.03 -6.59
N ASN A 311 -1.76 20.83 -7.56
CA ASN A 311 -1.05 22.08 -7.31
C ASN A 311 -1.82 23.03 -6.35
N GLN A 312 -3.15 22.92 -6.28
CA GLN A 312 -3.98 23.81 -5.44
C GLN A 312 -3.86 23.50 -3.94
N ASN A 313 -3.52 22.25 -3.58
CA ASN A 313 -3.51 21.82 -2.17
C ASN A 313 -2.21 21.16 -1.71
N VAL A 314 -1.22 21.00 -2.59
CA VAL A 314 0.06 20.34 -2.25
C VAL A 314 0.79 21.01 -1.09
N THR A 315 0.68 22.35 -0.98
CA THR A 315 1.34 23.11 0.11
C THR A 315 0.68 22.91 1.48
N SER A 316 -0.55 22.37 1.51
CA SER A 316 -1.25 22.04 2.77
C SER A 316 -0.77 20.73 3.39
N TYR A 317 0.00 19.95 2.66
CA TYR A 317 0.59 18.70 3.13
C TYR A 317 2.05 18.94 3.51
N HIS A 318 2.32 18.97 4.82
CA HIS A 318 3.68 19.07 5.36
C HIS A 318 4.21 17.65 5.59
N TRP A 319 5.24 17.30 4.86
CA TRP A 319 5.88 15.97 4.90
C TRP A 319 7.30 16.03 5.46
#